data_d5dc53b2e8643c89664dbb84814e256c
#
_entry.id   d5dc53b2e8643c89664dbb84814e256c
#
_cell.length_a   1.000
_cell.length_b   1.000
_cell.length_c   1.000
_cell.angle_alpha   90.00
_cell.angle_beta   90.00
_cell.angle_gamma   90.00
#
_symmetry.space_group_name_H-M   'P 1'
#
loop_
_entity.id
_entity.type
_entity.pdbx_description
1 polymer ?
#
loop_
_entity_poly.entity_id
_entity_poly.type
_entity_poly.pdbx_seq_one_letter_code
_entity_poly.pdbx_strand_id
1 'polypeptide(L)'
;MVGAIAKEQGIDPGTLVAMGLVESGLNPSAKAKKGTAKGLFQFIDSTWSEMMNKHGKKLGIPSDAKATDPVASTLLAVEFLRGNARALAGKTGVPKKLGARDYYAAHFFGAGGAAKFYKEMQKNPNAKAKDIFPKPAKANKNVFYSGSGAARSLRDVYDSFGRKLSKYGAGVGA
;
A
#
# COMPACT_ATOMS: atom_id res chain seq x y z
N MET A 1 -0.94 -0.35 19.61
CA MET A 1 0.42 -0.05 19.12
C MET A 1 0.36 0.56 17.73
N VAL A 2 -0.02 -0.13 16.63
CA VAL A 2 -0.02 0.41 15.25
C VAL A 2 -0.78 1.72 15.14
N GLY A 3 -2.03 1.78 15.62
CA GLY A 3 -2.83 3.01 15.56
C GLY A 3 -2.28 4.17 16.41
N ALA A 4 -1.64 3.87 17.54
CA ALA A 4 -1.00 4.89 18.38
C ALA A 4 0.20 5.52 17.65
N ILE A 5 1.09 4.70 17.09
CA ILE A 5 2.23 5.18 16.29
C ILE A 5 1.74 5.97 15.08
N ALA A 6 0.71 5.50 14.37
CA ALA A 6 0.14 6.23 13.24
C ALA A 6 -0.31 7.64 13.65
N LYS A 7 -1.05 7.75 14.76
CA LYS A 7 -1.55 9.02 15.29
C LYS A 7 -0.40 9.98 15.65
N GLU A 8 0.60 9.51 16.39
CA GLU A 8 1.79 10.29 16.75
C GLU A 8 2.53 10.78 15.50
N GLN A 9 2.57 9.95 14.47
CA GLN A 9 3.23 10.25 13.21
C GLN A 9 2.34 11.04 12.23
N GLY A 10 1.12 11.44 12.61
CA GLY A 10 0.23 12.24 11.75
C GLY A 10 -0.33 11.50 10.54
N ILE A 11 -0.38 10.17 10.61
CA ILE A 11 -1.08 9.31 9.63
C ILE A 11 -2.42 8.88 10.22
N ASP A 12 -3.46 8.84 9.40
CA ASP A 12 -4.76 8.32 9.85
C ASP A 12 -4.61 6.88 10.40
N PRO A 13 -4.94 6.67 11.70
CA PRO A 13 -4.77 5.36 12.33
C PRO A 13 -5.54 4.24 11.63
N GLY A 14 -6.76 4.53 11.15
CA GLY A 14 -7.60 3.57 10.44
C GLY A 14 -6.93 3.09 9.15
N THR A 15 -6.28 3.98 8.41
CA THR A 15 -5.53 3.64 7.20
C THR A 15 -4.40 2.64 7.49
N LEU A 16 -3.55 2.95 8.47
CA LEU A 16 -2.39 2.11 8.75
C LEU A 16 -2.79 0.75 9.35
N VAL A 17 -3.78 0.74 10.25
CA VAL A 17 -4.33 -0.50 10.83
C VAL A 17 -4.96 -1.38 9.74
N ALA A 18 -5.78 -0.80 8.85
CA ALA A 18 -6.40 -1.56 7.78
C ALA A 18 -5.37 -2.15 6.79
N MET A 19 -4.29 -1.41 6.49
CA MET A 19 -3.21 -1.95 5.67
C MET A 19 -2.52 -3.14 6.35
N GLY A 20 -2.18 -3.05 7.63
CA GLY A 20 -1.59 -4.16 8.38
C GLY A 20 -2.52 -5.39 8.46
N LEU A 21 -3.83 -5.16 8.61
CA LEU A 21 -4.84 -6.24 8.59
C LEU A 21 -4.91 -6.93 7.22
N VAL A 22 -4.85 -6.15 6.15
CA VAL A 22 -4.84 -6.67 4.77
C VAL A 22 -3.58 -7.48 4.48
N GLU A 23 -2.41 -7.01 4.95
CA GLU A 23 -1.11 -7.62 4.63
C GLU A 23 -0.83 -8.90 5.42
N SER A 24 -1.17 -8.91 6.71
CA SER A 24 -0.77 -10.00 7.62
C SER A 24 -1.81 -10.39 8.67
N GLY A 25 -2.99 -9.73 8.70
CA GLY A 25 -3.90 -9.83 9.83
C GLY A 25 -3.32 -9.23 11.11
N LEU A 26 -2.42 -8.25 11.01
CA LEU A 26 -1.62 -7.69 12.11
C LEU A 26 -0.76 -8.74 12.84
N ASN A 27 -0.33 -9.78 12.13
CA ASN A 27 0.58 -10.78 12.66
C ASN A 27 2.06 -10.36 12.44
N PRO A 28 2.81 -9.99 13.49
CA PRO A 28 4.20 -9.57 13.33
C PRO A 28 5.12 -10.70 12.86
N SER A 29 4.75 -11.94 13.10
CA SER A 29 5.51 -13.13 12.70
C SER A 29 5.12 -13.66 11.32
N ALA A 30 4.20 -12.99 10.61
CA ALA A 30 3.76 -13.43 9.29
C ALA A 30 4.93 -13.50 8.30
N LYS A 31 4.92 -14.55 7.49
CA LYS A 31 5.88 -14.77 6.39
C LYS A 31 5.11 -15.17 5.15
N ALA A 32 5.46 -14.59 4.01
CA ALA A 32 4.89 -14.98 2.73
C ALA A 32 5.25 -16.43 2.40
N LYS A 33 4.32 -17.15 1.78
CA LYS A 33 4.56 -18.53 1.30
C LYS A 33 5.62 -18.57 0.19
N LYS A 34 5.73 -17.49 -0.59
CA LYS A 34 6.73 -17.31 -1.66
C LYS A 34 7.34 -15.91 -1.51
N GLY A 35 8.65 -15.82 -1.72
CA GLY A 35 9.38 -14.54 -1.58
C GLY A 35 9.83 -14.26 -0.15
N THR A 36 10.24 -13.03 0.12
CA THR A 36 10.90 -12.62 1.36
C THR A 36 10.03 -11.73 2.27
N ALA A 37 8.77 -11.47 1.89
CA ALA A 37 7.87 -10.59 2.63
C ALA A 37 7.59 -11.10 4.06
N LYS A 38 7.73 -10.21 5.05
CA LYS A 38 7.63 -10.54 6.48
C LYS A 38 6.99 -9.42 7.28
N GLY A 39 6.45 -9.81 8.44
CA GLY A 39 5.96 -8.90 9.48
C GLY A 39 4.60 -8.29 9.19
N LEU A 40 4.22 -7.28 9.99
CA LEU A 40 2.92 -6.63 9.97
C LEU A 40 2.55 -6.10 8.58
N PHE A 41 3.49 -5.51 7.86
CA PHE A 41 3.30 -4.83 6.57
C PHE A 41 3.95 -5.55 5.39
N GLN A 42 4.34 -6.81 5.58
CA GLN A 42 4.91 -7.68 4.55
C GLN A 42 6.04 -7.02 3.76
N PHE A 43 6.99 -6.39 4.46
CA PHE A 43 8.21 -5.86 3.84
C PHE A 43 9.03 -6.97 3.21
N ILE A 44 9.37 -6.83 1.93
CA ILE A 44 10.40 -7.66 1.29
C ILE A 44 11.79 -7.20 1.72
N ASP A 45 12.78 -8.09 1.71
CA ASP A 45 14.11 -7.83 2.27
C ASP A 45 14.79 -6.60 1.65
N SER A 46 14.66 -6.38 0.34
CA SER A 46 15.24 -5.22 -0.32
C SER A 46 14.62 -3.91 0.14
N THR A 47 13.28 -3.85 0.24
CA THR A 47 12.58 -2.65 0.72
C THR A 47 12.85 -2.41 2.20
N TRP A 48 12.91 -3.47 3.02
CA TRP A 48 13.29 -3.35 4.42
C TRP A 48 14.66 -2.71 4.58
N SER A 49 15.66 -3.25 3.87
CA SER A 49 17.04 -2.74 3.92
C SER A 49 17.13 -1.28 3.45
N GLU A 50 16.45 -0.93 2.35
CA GLU A 50 16.39 0.45 1.86
C GLU A 50 15.79 1.40 2.91
N MET A 51 14.65 1.03 3.50
CA MET A 51 13.96 1.84 4.50
C MET A 51 14.76 1.98 5.80
N MET A 52 15.41 0.91 6.25
CA MET A 52 16.31 0.94 7.41
C MET A 52 17.50 1.88 7.16
N ASN A 53 18.16 1.77 6.03
CA ASN A 53 19.29 2.63 5.68
C ASN A 53 18.90 4.11 5.62
N LYS A 54 17.71 4.40 5.08
CA LYS A 54 17.24 5.76 4.86
C LYS A 54 16.65 6.41 6.11
N HIS A 55 15.97 5.65 6.93
CA HIS A 55 15.14 6.19 8.02
C HIS A 55 15.47 5.61 9.41
N GLY A 56 16.07 4.41 9.48
CA GLY A 56 16.24 3.66 10.73
C GLY A 56 16.94 4.49 11.81
N LYS A 57 18.11 5.05 11.52
CA LYS A 57 18.88 5.89 12.47
C LYS A 57 18.07 7.09 12.98
N LYS A 58 17.38 7.80 12.07
CA LYS A 58 16.58 8.99 12.43
C LYS A 58 15.39 8.63 13.32
N LEU A 59 14.84 7.43 13.15
CA LEU A 59 13.70 6.93 13.93
C LEU A 59 14.11 6.22 15.22
N GLY A 60 15.42 6.15 15.52
CA GLY A 60 15.93 5.43 16.69
C GLY A 60 15.73 3.91 16.62
N ILE A 61 15.59 3.35 15.42
CA ILE A 61 15.42 1.92 15.23
C ILE A 61 16.79 1.23 15.34
N PRO A 62 16.95 0.19 16.20
CA PRO A 62 18.18 -0.59 16.27
C PRO A 62 18.62 -1.13 14.90
N SER A 63 19.90 -1.08 14.60
CA SER A 63 20.44 -1.48 13.29
C SER A 63 20.23 -2.96 12.96
N ASP A 64 20.04 -3.79 13.96
CA ASP A 64 19.75 -5.23 13.85
C ASP A 64 18.24 -5.57 13.89
N ALA A 65 17.36 -4.55 13.97
CA ALA A 65 15.92 -4.73 13.94
C ALA A 65 15.47 -5.47 12.68
N LYS A 66 14.48 -6.33 12.82
CA LYS A 66 13.94 -7.16 11.72
C LYS A 66 12.56 -6.68 11.31
N ALA A 67 12.14 -7.01 10.10
CA ALA A 67 10.79 -6.69 9.60
C ALA A 67 9.66 -7.33 10.45
N THR A 68 10.00 -8.30 11.29
CA THR A 68 9.12 -8.92 12.28
C THR A 68 9.04 -8.14 13.59
N ASP A 69 9.90 -7.14 13.82
CA ASP A 69 9.73 -6.21 14.94
C ASP A 69 8.53 -5.31 14.68
N PRO A 70 7.50 -5.36 15.53
CA PRO A 70 6.25 -4.67 15.25
C PRO A 70 6.36 -3.14 15.32
N VAL A 71 7.24 -2.61 16.19
CA VAL A 71 7.43 -1.16 16.33
C VAL A 71 8.24 -0.63 15.14
N ALA A 72 9.39 -1.23 14.85
CA ALA A 72 10.24 -0.87 13.73
C ALA A 72 9.48 -0.97 12.39
N SER A 73 8.74 -2.07 12.19
CA SER A 73 7.93 -2.29 11.00
C SER A 73 6.85 -1.21 10.84
N THR A 74 6.21 -0.79 11.93
CA THR A 74 5.18 0.27 11.90
C THR A 74 5.78 1.63 11.58
N LEU A 75 6.89 2.01 12.21
CA LEU A 75 7.58 3.27 11.95
C LEU A 75 8.05 3.38 10.49
N LEU A 76 8.63 2.31 9.95
CA LEU A 76 9.06 2.28 8.55
C LEU A 76 7.89 2.25 7.58
N ALA A 77 6.76 1.63 7.92
CA ALA A 77 5.55 1.69 7.10
C ALA A 77 5.03 3.13 6.98
N VAL A 78 5.03 3.90 8.06
CA VAL A 78 4.69 5.34 8.03
C VAL A 78 5.59 6.10 7.06
N GLU A 79 6.91 5.92 7.13
CA GLU A 79 7.85 6.61 6.22
C GLU A 79 7.69 6.15 4.77
N PHE A 80 7.38 4.88 4.55
CA PHE A 80 7.07 4.35 3.23
C PHE A 80 5.81 5.03 2.62
N LEU A 81 4.74 5.17 3.40
CA LEU A 81 3.53 5.90 2.98
C LEU A 81 3.81 7.37 2.70
N ARG A 82 4.59 8.04 3.55
CA ARG A 82 5.01 9.43 3.33
C ARG A 82 5.84 9.59 2.05
N GLY A 83 6.75 8.65 1.79
CA GLY A 83 7.53 8.61 0.56
C GLY A 83 6.66 8.50 -0.68
N ASN A 84 5.70 7.60 -0.66
CA ASN A 84 4.73 7.43 -1.73
C ASN A 84 3.86 8.68 -1.92
N ALA A 85 3.38 9.30 -0.84
CA ALA A 85 2.59 10.52 -0.90
C ALA A 85 3.39 11.67 -1.55
N ARG A 86 4.65 11.87 -1.14
CA ARG A 86 5.53 12.87 -1.75
C ARG A 86 5.76 12.60 -3.24
N ALA A 87 5.97 11.36 -3.62
CA ALA A 87 6.20 10.98 -5.02
C ALA A 87 4.96 11.17 -5.90
N LEU A 88 3.77 11.09 -5.33
CA LEU A 88 2.49 11.29 -6.03
C LEU A 88 2.03 12.74 -6.05
N ALA A 89 2.53 13.58 -5.14
CA ALA A 89 2.09 14.97 -5.02
C ALA A 89 2.24 15.72 -6.36
N GLY A 90 1.18 16.40 -6.78
CA GLY A 90 1.14 17.17 -8.03
C GLY A 90 1.12 16.35 -9.32
N LYS A 91 1.08 15.02 -9.25
CA LYS A 91 0.95 14.18 -10.46
C LYS A 91 -0.48 14.23 -11.00
N THR A 92 -0.59 14.12 -12.32
CA THR A 92 -1.87 14.18 -13.05
C THR A 92 -2.86 13.13 -12.55
N GLY A 93 -4.08 13.54 -12.23
CA GLY A 93 -5.17 12.68 -11.77
C GLY A 93 -5.08 12.24 -10.31
N VAL A 94 -3.97 12.52 -9.62
CA VAL A 94 -3.81 12.17 -8.20
C VAL A 94 -4.61 13.14 -7.31
N PRO A 95 -5.39 12.65 -6.34
CA PRO A 95 -6.11 13.50 -5.41
C PRO A 95 -5.18 14.42 -4.62
N LYS A 96 -5.59 15.66 -4.35
CA LYS A 96 -4.82 16.60 -3.51
C LYS A 96 -4.63 16.07 -2.09
N LYS A 97 -5.63 15.39 -1.54
CA LYS A 97 -5.60 14.72 -0.24
C LYS A 97 -5.72 13.21 -0.47
N LEU A 98 -4.69 12.47 -0.10
CA LEU A 98 -4.71 11.01 -0.22
C LEU A 98 -5.49 10.38 0.92
N GLY A 99 -6.37 9.44 0.57
CA GLY A 99 -7.05 8.56 1.52
C GLY A 99 -6.43 7.17 1.57
N ALA A 100 -7.00 6.28 2.38
CA ALA A 100 -6.52 4.91 2.55
C ALA A 100 -6.36 4.16 1.22
N ARG A 101 -7.31 4.33 0.32
CA ARG A 101 -7.35 3.74 -1.01
C ARG A 101 -6.17 4.16 -1.89
N ASP A 102 -5.77 5.43 -1.78
CA ASP A 102 -4.66 5.99 -2.54
C ASP A 102 -3.31 5.48 -2.03
N TYR A 103 -3.15 5.40 -0.71
CA TYR A 103 -1.97 4.78 -0.10
C TYR A 103 -1.85 3.31 -0.49
N TYR A 104 -2.98 2.59 -0.53
CA TYR A 104 -2.97 1.19 -0.95
C TYR A 104 -2.66 1.04 -2.45
N ALA A 105 -3.16 1.91 -3.32
CA ALA A 105 -2.81 1.93 -4.73
C ALA A 105 -1.31 2.18 -4.94
N ALA A 106 -0.72 3.11 -4.18
CA ALA A 106 0.72 3.37 -4.22
C ALA A 106 1.56 2.19 -3.70
N HIS A 107 1.07 1.50 -2.66
CA HIS A 107 1.69 0.27 -2.17
C HIS A 107 1.64 -0.85 -3.23
N PHE A 108 0.49 -1.03 -3.87
CA PHE A 108 0.26 -2.11 -4.84
C PHE A 108 1.03 -1.91 -6.16
N PHE A 109 0.99 -0.71 -6.73
CA PHE A 109 1.60 -0.39 -8.03
C PHE A 109 3.02 0.17 -7.92
N GLY A 110 3.48 0.55 -6.72
CA GLY A 110 4.60 1.46 -6.53
C GLY A 110 4.22 2.90 -6.92
N ALA A 111 4.99 3.89 -6.48
CA ALA A 111 4.67 5.30 -6.73
C ALA A 111 4.57 5.64 -8.23
N GLY A 112 5.48 5.13 -9.06
CA GLY A 112 5.46 5.33 -10.51
C GLY A 112 4.27 4.67 -11.19
N GLY A 113 3.95 3.44 -10.81
CA GLY A 113 2.79 2.71 -11.31
C GLY A 113 1.47 3.36 -10.88
N ALA A 114 1.38 3.84 -9.64
CA ALA A 114 0.21 4.57 -9.14
C ALA A 114 0.03 5.90 -9.90
N ALA A 115 1.09 6.66 -10.14
CA ALA A 115 1.00 7.88 -10.96
C ALA A 115 0.46 7.59 -12.37
N LYS A 116 0.94 6.52 -13.02
CA LYS A 116 0.41 6.04 -14.30
C LYS A 116 -1.07 5.66 -14.17
N PHE A 117 -1.43 4.92 -13.11
CA PHE A 117 -2.80 4.48 -12.86
C PHE A 117 -3.77 5.68 -12.79
N TYR A 118 -3.45 6.71 -12.02
CA TYR A 118 -4.28 7.92 -11.91
C TYR A 118 -4.40 8.68 -13.21
N LYS A 119 -3.29 8.85 -13.94
CA LYS A 119 -3.28 9.50 -15.24
C LYS A 119 -4.20 8.79 -16.25
N GLU A 120 -4.11 7.47 -16.32
CA GLU A 120 -4.95 6.69 -17.24
C GLU A 120 -6.41 6.63 -16.79
N MET A 121 -6.67 6.56 -15.47
CA MET A 121 -8.01 6.60 -14.92
C MET A 121 -8.70 7.97 -15.16
N GLN A 122 -7.94 9.06 -15.13
CA GLN A 122 -8.47 10.39 -15.49
C GLN A 122 -8.89 10.47 -16.97
N LYS A 123 -8.12 9.84 -17.87
CA LYS A 123 -8.45 9.81 -19.30
C LYS A 123 -9.66 8.94 -19.59
N ASN A 124 -9.68 7.73 -19.06
CA ASN A 124 -10.75 6.76 -19.27
C ASN A 124 -10.87 5.79 -18.09
N PRO A 125 -11.74 6.05 -17.11
CA PRO A 125 -11.91 5.18 -15.95
C PRO A 125 -12.43 3.79 -16.30
N ASN A 126 -13.07 3.64 -17.48
CA ASN A 126 -13.63 2.36 -17.95
C ASN A 126 -12.63 1.52 -18.76
N ALA A 127 -11.42 2.03 -19.00
CA ALA A 127 -10.38 1.25 -19.68
C ALA A 127 -10.06 -0.03 -18.89
N LYS A 128 -9.80 -1.13 -19.59
CA LYS A 128 -9.45 -2.41 -18.96
C LYS A 128 -8.08 -2.32 -18.30
N ALA A 129 -8.02 -2.43 -16.98
CA ALA A 129 -6.80 -2.28 -16.22
C ALA A 129 -5.70 -3.27 -16.63
N LYS A 130 -6.06 -4.48 -17.02
CA LYS A 130 -5.13 -5.52 -17.51
C LYS A 130 -4.34 -5.10 -18.75
N ASP A 131 -4.92 -4.29 -19.62
CA ASP A 131 -4.27 -3.87 -20.86
C ASP A 131 -3.23 -2.77 -20.61
N ILE A 132 -3.44 -1.98 -19.56
CA ILE A 132 -2.54 -0.91 -19.11
C ILE A 132 -1.43 -1.47 -18.21
N PHE A 133 -1.74 -2.50 -17.42
CA PHE A 133 -0.86 -3.14 -16.43
C PHE A 133 -0.76 -4.66 -16.64
N PRO A 134 -0.24 -5.14 -17.79
CA PRO A 134 -0.26 -6.59 -18.10
C PRO A 134 0.57 -7.43 -17.13
N LYS A 135 1.73 -6.94 -16.67
CA LYS A 135 2.56 -7.66 -15.69
C LYS A 135 1.88 -7.78 -14.32
N PRO A 136 1.40 -6.68 -13.68
CA PRO A 136 0.59 -6.78 -12.48
C PRO A 136 -0.66 -7.66 -12.63
N ALA A 137 -1.36 -7.59 -13.77
CA ALA A 137 -2.57 -8.38 -14.03
C ALA A 137 -2.28 -9.88 -14.06
N LYS A 138 -1.17 -10.29 -14.64
CA LYS A 138 -0.75 -11.70 -14.67
C LYS A 138 -0.46 -12.25 -13.27
N ALA A 139 0.16 -11.43 -12.41
CA ALA A 139 0.56 -11.82 -11.05
C ALA A 139 -0.61 -11.72 -10.04
N ASN A 140 -1.61 -10.87 -10.28
CA ASN A 140 -2.67 -10.54 -9.33
C ASN A 140 -4.07 -10.67 -9.95
N LYS A 141 -4.40 -11.85 -10.46
CA LYS A 141 -5.68 -12.11 -11.17
C LYS A 141 -6.91 -11.67 -10.37
N ASN A 142 -6.92 -11.90 -9.06
CA ASN A 142 -8.01 -11.51 -8.16
C ASN A 142 -8.25 -9.99 -8.07
N VAL A 143 -7.26 -9.17 -8.42
CA VAL A 143 -7.39 -7.70 -8.48
C VAL A 143 -7.92 -7.26 -9.84
N PHE A 144 -7.42 -7.85 -10.94
CA PHE A 144 -7.69 -7.42 -12.30
C PHE A 144 -8.88 -8.11 -12.97
N TYR A 145 -9.41 -9.16 -12.35
CA TYR A 145 -10.57 -9.90 -12.86
C TYR A 145 -11.62 -10.09 -11.75
N SER A 146 -12.89 -10.15 -12.14
CA SER A 146 -13.98 -10.51 -11.23
C SER A 146 -13.99 -12.02 -10.94
N GLY A 147 -14.81 -12.46 -10.00
CA GLY A 147 -15.04 -13.89 -9.74
C GLY A 147 -15.59 -14.66 -10.95
N SER A 148 -16.29 -13.96 -11.87
CA SER A 148 -16.75 -14.52 -13.14
C SER A 148 -15.68 -14.56 -14.25
N GLY A 149 -14.45 -14.07 -13.96
CA GLY A 149 -13.36 -13.98 -14.93
C GLY A 149 -13.40 -12.74 -15.84
N ALA A 150 -14.37 -11.85 -15.68
CA ALA A 150 -14.44 -10.63 -16.46
C ALA A 150 -13.34 -9.65 -16.06
N ALA A 151 -12.68 -9.02 -17.06
CA ALA A 151 -11.63 -8.03 -16.82
C ALA A 151 -12.21 -6.75 -16.21
N ARG A 152 -11.64 -6.31 -15.09
CA ARG A 152 -12.04 -5.08 -14.39
C ARG A 152 -11.52 -3.83 -15.10
N SER A 153 -12.30 -2.78 -15.03
CA SER A 153 -11.87 -1.43 -15.42
C SER A 153 -10.90 -0.83 -14.39
N LEU A 154 -10.25 0.28 -14.74
CA LEU A 154 -9.44 1.04 -13.77
C LEU A 154 -10.29 1.47 -12.56
N ARG A 155 -11.52 1.94 -12.79
CA ARG A 155 -12.47 2.29 -11.72
C ARG A 155 -12.76 1.09 -10.82
N ASP A 156 -13.07 -0.08 -11.38
CA ASP A 156 -13.37 -1.28 -10.60
C ASP A 156 -12.19 -1.73 -9.74
N VAL A 157 -10.96 -1.62 -10.27
CA VAL A 157 -9.73 -1.92 -9.50
C VAL A 157 -9.59 -0.96 -8.32
N TYR A 158 -9.74 0.35 -8.57
CA TYR A 158 -9.66 1.38 -7.53
C TYR A 158 -10.71 1.18 -6.44
N ASP A 159 -11.95 0.92 -6.83
CA ASP A 159 -13.05 0.66 -5.89
C ASP A 159 -12.84 -0.65 -5.11
N SER A 160 -12.20 -1.64 -5.74
CA SER A 160 -11.86 -2.90 -5.05
C SER A 160 -10.86 -2.68 -3.90
N PHE A 161 -9.91 -1.75 -4.05
CA PHE A 161 -9.01 -1.36 -2.97
C PHE A 161 -9.77 -0.72 -1.81
N GLY A 162 -10.72 0.16 -2.12
CA GLY A 162 -11.59 0.77 -1.10
C GLY A 162 -12.40 -0.29 -0.34
N ARG A 163 -13.08 -1.18 -1.06
CA ARG A 163 -13.85 -2.29 -0.43
C ARG A 163 -12.98 -3.20 0.45
N LYS A 164 -11.75 -3.46 0.02
CA LYS A 164 -10.82 -4.29 0.79
C LYS A 164 -10.44 -3.64 2.12
N LEU A 165 -10.20 -2.33 2.11
CA LEU A 165 -9.80 -1.57 3.30
C LEU A 165 -10.98 -1.24 4.23
N SER A 166 -12.17 -0.94 3.69
CA SER A 166 -13.36 -0.60 4.47
C SER A 166 -13.83 -1.75 5.37
N LYS A 167 -13.55 -3.01 5.01
CA LYS A 167 -13.80 -4.18 5.88
C LYS A 167 -13.08 -4.08 7.23
N TYR A 168 -12.03 -3.27 7.31
CA TYR A 168 -11.21 -3.08 8.51
C TYR A 168 -11.33 -1.67 9.09
N GLY A 169 -12.40 -0.94 8.76
CA GLY A 169 -12.73 0.35 9.35
C GLY A 169 -11.92 1.54 8.81
N ALA A 170 -11.15 1.37 7.73
CA ALA A 170 -10.54 2.52 7.07
C ALA A 170 -11.61 3.36 6.36
N GLY A 171 -11.62 4.65 6.63
CA GLY A 171 -12.39 5.60 5.83
C GLY A 171 -11.85 5.62 4.39
N VAL A 172 -12.67 5.19 3.45
CA VAL A 172 -12.28 5.17 2.02
C VAL A 172 -12.55 6.50 1.34
N GLY A 173 -12.16 7.61 1.90
CA GLY A 173 -12.29 8.96 1.29
C GLY A 173 -13.35 9.09 0.21
N ALA A 174 -14.13 10.13 0.30
CA ALA A 174 -15.11 10.47 -0.74
C ALA A 174 -14.41 10.78 -2.08
#